data_7a6b62966a7d92c6ee544b9ae4d791f8
#
_entry.id   7a6b62966a7d92c6ee544b9ae4d791f8
#
_cell.length_a   1.000
_cell.length_b   1.000
_cell.length_c   1.000
_cell.angle_alpha   90.00
_cell.angle_beta   90.00
_cell.angle_gamma   90.00
#
_symmetry.space_group_name_H-M   'P 1'
#
loop_
_entity.id
_entity.type
_entity.pdbx_description
1 polymer ?
#
loop_
_entity_poly.entity_id
_entity_poly.type
_entity_poly.pdbx_seq_one_letter_code
_entity_poly.pdbx_strand_id
1 'polypeptide(L)'
;TDISVGAAGKLVWKTTDEQGKLPYIVEQYRWNKWVTIGEVQGKGTPESNSYEFQVTPHSGENTVRVTQVDHSGTKRTSKEVKFPSTVPVIVKNPAKVKDIINFTTADGKAMETRYEIYDAYGNIVKKGVGSSVNCENLLRGVYYINFDNVNEKFIKN
;
A
#
# COMPACT_ATOMS: atom_id res chain seq x y z
N THR A 1 -0.34 13.28 19.48
CA THR A 1 -1.07 12.38 18.57
C THR A 1 -0.91 10.92 19.03
N ASP A 2 -2.02 10.29 19.37
CA ASP A 2 -2.04 8.87 19.72
C ASP A 2 -2.48 8.06 18.52
N ILE A 3 -1.75 7.00 18.21
CA ILE A 3 -2.06 6.11 17.08
C ILE A 3 -1.98 4.66 17.52
N SER A 4 -2.94 3.85 17.06
CA SER A 4 -2.97 2.41 17.31
C SER A 4 -3.62 1.68 16.13
N VAL A 5 -3.35 0.38 16.03
CA VAL A 5 -3.96 -0.46 15.00
C VAL A 5 -4.41 -1.78 15.62
N GLY A 6 -5.64 -2.18 15.29
CA GLY A 6 -6.17 -3.49 15.70
C GLY A 6 -5.71 -4.62 14.78
N ALA A 7 -5.88 -5.86 15.22
CA ALA A 7 -5.46 -7.06 14.51
C ALA A 7 -6.07 -7.21 13.11
N ALA A 8 -7.24 -6.62 12.90
CA ALA A 8 -7.90 -6.62 11.59
C ALA A 8 -7.46 -5.49 10.66
N GLY A 9 -6.47 -4.69 11.06
CA GLY A 9 -5.99 -3.56 10.27
C GLY A 9 -6.77 -2.28 10.43
N LYS A 10 -7.61 -2.16 11.45
CA LYS A 10 -8.32 -0.91 11.73
C LYS A 10 -7.38 0.08 12.41
N LEU A 11 -6.96 1.08 11.67
CA LEU A 11 -6.07 2.14 12.15
C LEU A 11 -6.91 3.25 12.78
N VAL A 12 -6.54 3.65 13.99
CA VAL A 12 -7.22 4.73 14.73
C VAL A 12 -6.16 5.70 15.25
N TRP A 13 -6.39 6.99 15.07
CA TRP A 13 -5.53 8.00 15.69
C TRP A 13 -6.35 9.15 16.24
N LYS A 14 -5.77 9.81 17.23
CA LYS A 14 -6.37 10.98 17.89
C LYS A 14 -5.41 12.14 17.84
N THR A 15 -5.96 13.30 17.64
CA THR A 15 -5.20 14.53 17.58
C THR A 15 -5.79 15.59 18.51
N THR A 16 -4.99 16.58 18.90
CA THR A 16 -5.43 17.75 19.63
C THR A 16 -4.79 18.98 19.00
N ASP A 17 -5.43 20.14 19.19
CA ASP A 17 -4.91 21.43 18.74
C ASP A 17 -4.60 21.49 17.24
N GLU A 18 -5.47 20.93 16.41
CA GLU A 18 -5.32 21.00 14.95
C GLU A 18 -5.47 22.46 14.49
N GLN A 19 -4.54 22.89 13.63
CA GLN A 19 -4.53 24.24 13.09
C GLN A 19 -4.83 24.22 11.61
N GLY A 20 -6.11 24.12 11.28
CA GLY A 20 -6.59 24.08 9.91
C GLY A 20 -6.95 22.66 9.43
N LYS A 21 -7.74 22.63 8.37
CA LYS A 21 -8.24 21.37 7.80
C LYS A 21 -7.22 20.76 6.84
N LEU A 22 -6.18 20.16 7.40
CA LEU A 22 -5.12 19.53 6.63
C LEU A 22 -5.39 18.02 6.49
N PRO A 23 -5.17 17.44 5.30
CA PRO A 23 -5.37 16.01 5.12
C PRO A 23 -4.31 15.19 5.86
N TYR A 24 -4.73 14.06 6.41
CA TYR A 24 -3.84 13.03 6.93
C TYR A 24 -3.62 11.99 5.85
N ILE A 25 -2.37 11.67 5.58
CA ILE A 25 -1.99 10.67 4.58
C ILE A 25 -1.64 9.40 5.32
N VAL A 26 -2.33 8.30 4.97
CA VAL A 26 -2.06 6.99 5.56
C VAL A 26 -1.05 6.28 4.68
N GLU A 27 0.05 5.84 5.29
CA GLU A 27 1.14 5.18 4.59
C GLU A 27 1.38 3.78 5.16
N GLN A 28 1.64 2.83 4.27
CA GLN A 28 1.99 1.45 4.60
C GLN A 28 3.39 1.16 4.07
N TYR A 29 4.23 0.57 4.93
CA TYR A 29 5.57 0.17 4.51
C TYR A 29 5.51 -1.19 3.80
N ARG A 30 5.90 -1.20 2.53
CA ARG A 30 6.01 -2.42 1.74
C ARG A 30 6.96 -2.18 0.58
N TRP A 31 7.57 -3.23 0.10
CA TRP A 31 8.52 -3.17 -1.03
C TRP A 31 9.69 -2.20 -0.75
N ASN A 32 10.14 -2.16 0.51
CA ASN A 32 11.22 -1.29 1.00
C ASN A 32 10.94 0.21 0.84
N LYS A 33 9.66 0.60 0.82
CA LYS A 33 9.27 2.02 0.75
C LYS A 33 7.95 2.26 1.46
N TRP A 34 7.67 3.52 1.77
CA TRP A 34 6.36 3.94 2.26
C TRP A 34 5.43 4.19 1.09
N VAL A 35 4.31 3.52 1.08
CA VAL A 35 3.28 3.61 0.03
C VAL A 35 2.06 4.31 0.60
N THR A 36 1.60 5.36 -0.08
CA THR A 36 0.34 6.02 0.29
C THR A 36 -0.82 5.10 -0.03
N ILE A 37 -1.62 4.76 0.97
CA ILE A 37 -2.77 3.86 0.82
C ILE A 37 -4.10 4.58 1.02
N GLY A 38 -4.09 5.82 1.48
CA GLY A 38 -5.31 6.60 1.62
C GLY A 38 -5.07 7.97 2.21
N GLU A 39 -6.14 8.73 2.28
CA GLU A 39 -6.13 10.09 2.81
C GLU A 39 -7.40 10.31 3.62
N VAL A 40 -7.27 10.96 4.77
CA VAL A 40 -8.41 11.32 5.63
C VAL A 40 -8.35 12.81 5.90
N GLN A 41 -9.43 13.51 5.63
CA GLN A 41 -9.51 14.95 5.82
C GLN A 41 -9.50 15.30 7.31
N GLY A 42 -8.59 16.19 7.72
CA GLY A 42 -8.54 16.72 9.08
C GLY A 42 -9.72 17.63 9.38
N LYS A 43 -10.16 17.65 10.63
CA LYS A 43 -11.29 18.49 11.08
C LYS A 43 -10.89 19.93 11.35
N GLY A 44 -9.63 20.14 11.71
CA GLY A 44 -9.06 21.48 11.90
C GLY A 44 -9.56 22.21 13.13
N THR A 45 -10.02 21.49 14.15
CA THR A 45 -10.53 22.08 15.39
C THR A 45 -9.52 21.90 16.54
N PRO A 46 -9.52 22.80 17.55
CA PRO A 46 -8.60 22.68 18.69
C PRO A 46 -8.99 21.56 19.66
N GLU A 47 -10.17 20.99 19.50
CA GLU A 47 -10.67 19.91 20.31
C GLU A 47 -9.98 18.60 19.98
N SER A 48 -10.15 17.60 20.83
CA SER A 48 -9.67 16.25 20.52
C SER A 48 -10.47 15.66 19.37
N ASN A 49 -9.80 15.22 18.33
CA ASN A 49 -10.40 14.60 17.15
C ASN A 49 -9.95 13.16 17.01
N SER A 50 -10.86 12.28 16.60
CA SER A 50 -10.58 10.88 16.34
C SER A 50 -10.80 10.55 14.88
N TYR A 51 -9.91 9.73 14.32
CA TYR A 51 -9.95 9.30 12.92
C TYR A 51 -9.77 7.81 12.82
N GLU A 52 -10.33 7.23 11.77
CA GLU A 52 -10.24 5.81 11.47
C GLU A 52 -9.89 5.60 10.01
N PHE A 53 -9.17 4.53 9.73
CA PHE A 53 -8.89 4.08 8.38
C PHE A 53 -8.73 2.57 8.37
N GLN A 54 -9.42 1.88 7.45
CA GLN A 54 -9.27 0.45 7.29
C GLN A 54 -8.10 0.16 6.37
N VAL A 55 -7.03 -0.39 6.92
CA VAL A 55 -5.85 -0.80 6.15
C VAL A 55 -6.16 -2.13 5.46
N THR A 56 -5.86 -2.19 4.15
CA THR A 56 -5.87 -3.45 3.42
C THR A 56 -4.51 -4.12 3.61
N PRO A 57 -4.42 -5.20 4.40
CA PRO A 57 -3.13 -5.78 4.75
C PRO A 57 -2.52 -6.59 3.61
N HIS A 58 -1.19 -6.62 3.57
CA HIS A 58 -0.45 -7.61 2.80
C HIS A 58 -0.13 -8.81 3.71
N SER A 59 0.42 -9.88 3.18
CA SER A 59 0.81 -11.02 3.99
C SER A 59 1.96 -10.67 4.95
N GLY A 60 1.99 -11.33 6.10
CA GLY A 60 3.02 -11.13 7.11
C GLY A 60 2.75 -9.92 8.00
N GLU A 61 3.81 -9.33 8.55
CA GLU A 61 3.71 -8.17 9.42
C GLU A 61 3.55 -6.89 8.61
N ASN A 62 2.52 -6.10 8.96
CA ASN A 62 2.25 -4.81 8.33
C ASN A 62 2.72 -3.67 9.23
N THR A 63 3.33 -2.65 8.64
CA THR A 63 3.75 -1.44 9.34
C THR A 63 3.06 -0.25 8.69
N VAL A 64 2.39 0.57 9.47
CA VAL A 64 1.65 1.73 8.98
C VAL A 64 1.96 2.95 9.82
N ARG A 65 1.78 4.12 9.23
CA ARG A 65 1.91 5.42 9.90
C ARG A 65 0.99 6.44 9.24
N VAL A 66 0.82 7.57 9.92
CA VAL A 66 0.04 8.70 9.40
C VAL A 66 0.96 9.91 9.30
N THR A 67 0.88 10.62 8.19
CA THR A 67 1.65 11.84 7.96
C THR A 67 0.72 13.00 7.64
N GLN A 68 1.19 14.22 7.95
CA GLN A 68 0.48 15.45 7.61
C GLN A 68 1.51 16.52 7.27
N VAL A 69 1.27 17.27 6.20
CA VAL A 69 2.10 18.43 5.83
C VAL A 69 1.35 19.67 6.27
N ASP A 70 1.98 20.51 7.08
CA ASP A 70 1.36 21.75 7.55
C ASP A 70 1.49 22.89 6.51
N HIS A 71 0.89 24.05 6.82
CA HIS A 71 0.87 25.19 5.89
C HIS A 71 2.28 25.72 5.56
N SER A 72 3.25 25.47 6.42
CA SER A 72 4.65 25.87 6.18
C SER A 72 5.44 24.87 5.36
N GLY A 73 4.81 23.73 5.00
CA GLY A 73 5.46 22.65 4.27
C GLY A 73 6.20 21.64 5.16
N THR A 74 6.11 21.79 6.48
CA THR A 74 6.74 20.86 7.42
C THR A 74 5.93 19.57 7.51
N LYS A 75 6.58 18.45 7.26
CA LYS A 75 5.95 17.12 7.36
C LYS A 75 6.00 16.64 8.82
N ARG A 76 4.84 16.26 9.34
CA ARG A 76 4.71 15.64 10.65
C ARG A 76 4.32 14.19 10.46
N THR A 77 5.04 13.28 11.09
CA THR A 77 4.83 11.85 10.95
C THR A 77 4.57 11.23 12.31
N SER A 78 3.52 10.41 12.42
CA SER A 78 3.22 9.66 13.63
C SER A 78 4.28 8.57 13.86
N LYS A 79 4.26 7.96 15.04
CA LYS A 79 5.02 6.74 15.26
C LYS A 79 4.52 5.64 14.32
N GLU A 80 5.38 4.69 14.02
CA GLU A 80 5.00 3.50 13.26
C GLU A 80 4.25 2.53 14.16
N VAL A 81 3.18 1.93 13.65
CA VAL A 81 2.44 0.87 14.33
C VAL A 81 2.43 -0.37 13.46
N LYS A 82 2.52 -1.53 14.11
CA LYS A 82 2.64 -2.82 13.43
C LYS A 82 1.53 -3.76 13.84
N PHE A 83 1.09 -4.57 12.88
CA PHE A 83 0.13 -5.63 13.17
C PHE A 83 0.41 -6.84 12.26
N PRO A 84 0.22 -8.07 12.77
CA PRO A 84 0.32 -9.26 11.94
C PRO A 84 -0.94 -9.41 11.10
N SER A 85 -0.79 -9.99 9.91
CA SER A 85 -1.92 -10.25 9.04
C SER A 85 -2.14 -11.74 8.88
N THR A 86 -3.41 -12.15 8.79
CA THR A 86 -3.81 -13.51 8.45
C THR A 86 -4.01 -13.71 6.95
N VAL A 87 -3.76 -12.68 6.15
CA VAL A 87 -3.87 -12.75 4.69
C VAL A 87 -2.87 -13.78 4.14
N PRO A 88 -3.29 -14.73 3.30
CA PRO A 88 -2.40 -15.69 2.70
C PRO A 88 -1.33 -15.05 1.85
N VAL A 89 -0.17 -15.69 1.77
CA VAL A 89 0.89 -15.28 0.84
C VAL A 89 0.37 -15.40 -0.59
N ILE A 90 0.60 -14.37 -1.40
CA ILE A 90 0.15 -14.29 -2.78
C ILE A 90 1.31 -14.62 -3.69
N VAL A 91 1.05 -15.41 -4.72
CA VAL A 91 2.02 -15.78 -5.75
C VAL A 91 1.55 -15.31 -7.13
N LYS A 92 2.50 -15.09 -8.00
CA LYS A 92 2.29 -14.61 -9.34
C LYS A 92 2.44 -15.77 -10.35
N ASN A 93 1.52 -15.85 -11.31
CA ASN A 93 1.58 -16.77 -12.44
C ASN A 93 1.21 -16.04 -13.73
N PRO A 94 1.87 -16.30 -14.85
CA PRO A 94 3.07 -17.13 -15.05
C PRO A 94 4.39 -16.35 -14.82
N ALA A 95 5.51 -17.05 -14.80
CA ALA A 95 6.84 -16.43 -14.69
C ALA A 95 7.24 -15.68 -15.98
N LYS A 96 6.88 -16.24 -17.11
CA LYS A 96 7.01 -15.60 -18.44
C LYS A 96 5.62 -15.14 -18.87
N VAL A 97 5.46 -13.85 -19.12
CA VAL A 97 4.16 -13.23 -19.34
C VAL A 97 3.95 -12.94 -20.81
N LYS A 98 2.85 -13.41 -21.35
CA LYS A 98 2.40 -13.06 -22.70
C LYS A 98 1.29 -11.99 -22.63
N ASP A 99 0.23 -12.26 -21.88
CA ASP A 99 -0.95 -11.41 -21.84
C ASP A 99 -1.30 -10.93 -20.44
N ILE A 100 -1.50 -11.84 -19.49
CA ILE A 100 -2.05 -11.56 -18.18
C ILE A 100 -1.21 -12.19 -17.08
N ILE A 101 -0.97 -11.41 -16.01
CA ILE A 101 -0.43 -11.93 -14.76
C ILE A 101 -1.61 -12.16 -13.81
N ASN A 102 -1.67 -13.34 -13.20
CA ASN A 102 -2.67 -13.67 -12.20
C ASN A 102 -2.03 -13.74 -10.82
N PHE A 103 -2.73 -13.19 -9.82
CA PHE A 103 -2.35 -13.26 -8.42
C PHE A 103 -3.22 -14.27 -7.71
N THR A 104 -2.59 -15.27 -7.10
CA THR A 104 -3.30 -16.37 -6.44
C THR A 104 -2.66 -16.68 -5.10
N THR A 105 -3.41 -17.40 -4.26
CA THR A 105 -2.83 -18.05 -3.09
C THR A 105 -2.05 -19.29 -3.53
N ALA A 106 -1.30 -19.89 -2.60
CA ALA A 106 -0.48 -21.07 -2.91
C ALA A 106 -1.32 -22.27 -3.42
N ASP A 107 -2.60 -22.30 -3.05
CA ASP A 107 -3.54 -23.35 -3.50
C ASP A 107 -4.30 -22.98 -4.78
N GLY A 108 -3.95 -21.88 -5.43
CA GLY A 108 -4.48 -21.48 -6.73
C GLY A 108 -5.74 -20.64 -6.74
N LYS A 109 -6.19 -20.15 -5.59
CA LYS A 109 -7.36 -19.27 -5.53
C LYS A 109 -6.98 -17.84 -5.89
N ALA A 110 -7.78 -17.19 -6.73
CA ALA A 110 -7.58 -15.79 -7.10
C ALA A 110 -7.62 -14.90 -5.85
N MET A 111 -6.68 -13.96 -5.77
CA MET A 111 -6.55 -13.09 -4.60
C MET A 111 -6.17 -11.68 -5.05
N GLU A 112 -6.89 -10.68 -4.56
CA GLU A 112 -6.57 -9.28 -4.87
C GLU A 112 -5.34 -8.82 -4.12
N THR A 113 -4.50 -8.03 -4.79
CA THR A 113 -3.34 -7.38 -4.20
C THR A 113 -3.11 -6.03 -4.86
N ARG A 114 -2.49 -5.13 -4.13
CA ARG A 114 -1.93 -3.91 -4.73
C ARG A 114 -0.68 -4.30 -5.50
N TYR A 115 -0.52 -3.76 -6.70
CA TYR A 115 0.64 -4.06 -7.54
C TYR A 115 1.20 -2.80 -8.20
N GLU A 116 2.50 -2.87 -8.53
CA GLU A 116 3.20 -1.88 -9.35
C GLU A 116 4.14 -2.63 -10.28
N ILE A 117 4.15 -2.27 -11.55
CA ILE A 117 5.06 -2.85 -12.54
C ILE A 117 6.02 -1.77 -13.04
N TYR A 118 7.31 -2.09 -13.00
CA TYR A 118 8.39 -1.21 -13.43
C TYR A 118 9.08 -1.79 -14.66
N ASP A 119 9.52 -0.91 -15.57
CA ASP A 119 10.40 -1.31 -16.66
C ASP A 119 11.84 -1.49 -16.16
N ALA A 120 12.75 -1.84 -17.07
CA ALA A 120 14.16 -2.06 -16.74
C ALA A 120 14.88 -0.78 -16.29
N TYR A 121 14.28 0.38 -16.54
CA TYR A 121 14.84 1.69 -16.17
C TYR A 121 14.25 2.24 -14.88
N GLY A 122 13.35 1.50 -14.23
CA GLY A 122 12.73 1.91 -12.99
C GLY A 122 11.47 2.77 -13.12
N ASN A 123 10.95 2.93 -14.32
CA ASN A 123 9.71 3.67 -14.55
C ASN A 123 8.48 2.81 -14.27
N ILE A 124 7.49 3.37 -13.57
CA ILE A 124 6.23 2.68 -13.34
C ILE A 124 5.44 2.66 -14.65
N VAL A 125 5.15 1.47 -15.16
CA VAL A 125 4.38 1.30 -16.40
C VAL A 125 2.94 0.87 -16.13
N LYS A 126 2.68 0.24 -14.98
CA LYS A 126 1.34 -0.11 -14.52
C LYS A 126 1.28 -0.12 -13.00
N LYS A 127 0.13 0.24 -12.43
CA LYS A 127 -0.14 0.11 -11.00
C LYS A 127 -1.64 -0.01 -10.77
N GLY A 128 -2.02 -0.63 -9.68
CA GLY A 128 -3.44 -0.77 -9.33
C GLY A 128 -3.66 -1.77 -8.21
N VAL A 129 -4.91 -2.20 -8.08
CA VAL A 129 -5.34 -3.23 -7.12
C VAL A 129 -6.24 -4.20 -7.86
N GLY A 130 -5.96 -5.49 -7.73
CA GLY A 130 -6.78 -6.52 -8.37
C GLY A 130 -6.16 -7.90 -8.22
N SER A 131 -6.86 -8.90 -8.74
CA SER A 131 -6.39 -10.30 -8.76
C SER A 131 -5.68 -10.66 -10.06
N SER A 132 -5.59 -9.72 -11.00
CA SER A 132 -4.87 -9.89 -12.26
C SER A 132 -4.48 -8.55 -12.84
N VAL A 133 -3.50 -8.56 -13.74
CA VAL A 133 -3.10 -7.38 -14.48
C VAL A 133 -2.86 -7.74 -15.95
N ASN A 134 -3.44 -6.93 -16.85
CA ASN A 134 -3.27 -7.12 -18.28
C ASN A 134 -1.96 -6.47 -18.73
N CYS A 135 -1.08 -7.27 -19.32
CA CYS A 135 0.23 -6.85 -19.80
C CYS A 135 0.36 -6.91 -21.32
N GLU A 136 -0.72 -7.11 -22.06
CA GLU A 136 -0.71 -7.24 -23.53
C GLU A 136 -0.01 -6.07 -24.22
N ASN A 137 -0.21 -4.87 -23.70
CA ASN A 137 0.33 -3.65 -24.31
C ASN A 137 1.74 -3.32 -23.86
N LEU A 138 2.39 -4.16 -23.06
CA LEU A 138 3.80 -3.97 -22.70
C LEU A 138 4.69 -4.50 -23.81
N LEU A 139 5.78 -3.77 -24.08
CA LEU A 139 6.80 -4.21 -25.02
C LEU A 139 7.54 -5.43 -24.46
N ARG A 140 8.10 -6.24 -25.36
CA ARG A 140 8.94 -7.38 -24.95
C ARG A 140 10.11 -6.88 -24.12
N GLY A 141 10.45 -7.61 -23.08
CA GLY A 141 11.60 -7.29 -22.25
C GLY A 141 11.46 -7.71 -20.82
N VAL A 142 12.36 -7.19 -20.00
CA VAL A 142 12.44 -7.48 -18.57
C VAL A 142 11.70 -6.42 -17.80
N TYR A 143 10.87 -6.88 -16.86
CA TYR A 143 10.10 -6.02 -15.97
C TYR A 143 10.24 -6.51 -14.53
N TYR A 144 9.94 -5.61 -13.59
CA TYR A 144 9.89 -5.93 -12.16
C TYR A 144 8.50 -5.62 -11.67
N ILE A 145 7.96 -6.49 -10.82
CA ILE A 145 6.62 -6.33 -10.25
C ILE A 145 6.68 -6.38 -8.74
N ASN A 146 6.02 -5.39 -8.13
CA ASN A 146 5.74 -5.39 -6.70
C ASN A 146 4.31 -5.85 -6.52
N PHE A 147 4.08 -6.85 -5.68
CA PHE A 147 2.75 -7.30 -5.29
C PHE A 147 2.81 -7.95 -3.91
N ASP A 148 1.68 -8.01 -3.20
CA ASP A 148 1.65 -8.47 -1.81
C ASP A 148 2.75 -7.77 -1.00
N ASN A 149 3.74 -8.50 -0.52
CA ASN A 149 4.89 -7.94 0.21
C ASN A 149 6.22 -8.36 -0.45
N VAL A 150 6.20 -8.59 -1.75
CA VAL A 150 7.37 -9.09 -2.48
C VAL A 150 7.62 -8.28 -3.76
N ASN A 151 8.86 -8.38 -4.24
CA ASN A 151 9.28 -7.84 -5.52
C ASN A 151 9.85 -8.99 -6.35
N GLU A 152 9.36 -9.16 -7.56
CA GLU A 152 9.83 -10.21 -8.47
C GLU A 152 10.12 -9.65 -9.86
N LYS A 153 10.96 -10.37 -10.58
CA LYS A 153 11.29 -10.09 -11.97
C LYS A 153 10.43 -10.99 -12.87
N PHE A 154 9.97 -10.44 -13.99
CA PHE A 154 9.33 -11.27 -15.02
C PHE A 154 9.78 -10.86 -16.41
N ILE A 155 9.56 -11.75 -17.38
CA ILE A 155 9.91 -11.51 -18.78
C ILE A 155 8.61 -11.42 -19.58
N LYS A 156 8.46 -10.32 -20.33
CA LYS A 156 7.35 -10.15 -21.26
C LYS A 156 7.76 -10.71 -22.62
N ASN A 157 7.02 -11.71 -23.07
CA ASN A 157 7.22 -12.32 -24.39
C ASN A 157 6.47 -11.57 -25.49
#